data_1c54c4b269bf6538edd8b3de56b11ce5
#
_entry.id   1c54c4b269bf6538edd8b3de56b11ce5
#
_cell.length_a   1.000
_cell.length_b   1.000
_cell.length_c   1.000
_cell.angle_alpha   90.00
_cell.angle_beta   90.00
_cell.angle_gamma   90.00
#
_symmetry.space_group_name_H-M   'P 1'
#
loop_
_entity.id
_entity.type
_entity.pdbx_description
1 polymer ?
#
loop_
_entity_poly.entity_id
_entity_poly.type
_entity_poly.pdbx_seq_one_letter_code
_entity_poly.pdbx_strand_id
1 'polypeptide(L)'
;MATMTAPLTSPASPALGENTPDDTRASIGALPLSRLRRVTEYIHAHLDGSLNLAELGAVVFMSPFHFARLFHRSTGLPPHRFVVRARIDQAIVLLAAPEPSIAQISRAVGFRTPSHFSTVFRRLVGVTPHEYRARCLQAGAAPAPGGSDAGA
;
A
#
# COMPACT_ATOMS: atom_id res chain seq x y z
N MET A 1 9.74 24.83 -66.91
CA MET A 1 10.38 25.14 -65.61
C MET A 1 9.35 24.75 -64.54
N ALA A 2 9.51 23.59 -63.95
CA ALA A 2 8.56 23.03 -62.99
C ALA A 2 9.11 23.20 -61.59
N THR A 3 8.44 23.94 -60.75
CA THR A 3 8.70 24.04 -59.34
C THR A 3 7.86 23.03 -58.61
N MET A 4 8.49 21.97 -58.11
CA MET A 4 7.89 20.96 -57.24
C MET A 4 7.85 21.51 -55.82
N THR A 5 6.65 21.73 -55.30
CA THR A 5 6.40 21.99 -53.90
C THR A 5 6.10 20.66 -53.18
N ALA A 6 6.96 20.26 -52.27
CA ALA A 6 6.78 19.10 -51.43
C ALA A 6 5.77 19.40 -50.29
N PRO A 7 4.86 18.49 -49.94
CA PRO A 7 3.99 18.65 -48.78
C PRO A 7 4.73 18.31 -47.50
N LEU A 8 4.67 19.22 -46.51
CA LEU A 8 5.07 19.00 -45.12
C LEU A 8 4.19 17.93 -44.46
N THR A 9 4.79 16.82 -44.18
CA THR A 9 4.16 15.77 -43.33
C THR A 9 4.18 16.23 -41.89
N SER A 10 3.03 16.49 -41.34
CA SER A 10 2.81 16.77 -39.93
C SER A 10 3.09 15.51 -39.11
N PRO A 11 3.85 15.57 -38.00
CA PRO A 11 3.99 14.41 -37.14
C PRO A 11 2.72 14.21 -36.36
N ALA A 12 2.24 12.99 -36.38
CA ALA A 12 1.06 12.54 -35.63
C ALA A 12 1.22 12.79 -34.12
N SER A 13 0.21 13.39 -33.54
CA SER A 13 0.02 13.48 -32.09
C SER A 13 0.04 12.09 -31.47
N PRO A 14 0.69 11.91 -30.30
CA PRO A 14 0.58 10.66 -29.56
C PRO A 14 -0.86 10.48 -29.08
N ALA A 15 -1.40 9.33 -29.35
CA ALA A 15 -2.73 8.92 -28.98
C ALA A 15 -2.97 9.12 -27.48
N LEU A 16 -3.98 9.91 -27.19
CA LEU A 16 -4.63 9.97 -25.87
C LEU A 16 -5.04 8.55 -25.49
N GLY A 17 -4.60 8.15 -24.29
CA GLY A 17 -4.86 6.83 -23.73
C GLY A 17 -6.30 6.41 -23.89
N GLU A 18 -6.47 5.20 -24.38
CA GLU A 18 -7.74 4.53 -24.53
C GLU A 18 -8.47 4.47 -23.19
N ASN A 19 -9.48 5.31 -23.03
CA ASN A 19 -10.55 5.13 -22.07
C ASN A 19 -11.34 3.89 -22.55
N THR A 20 -11.05 2.75 -21.97
CA THR A 20 -11.87 1.56 -22.16
C THR A 20 -13.29 1.85 -21.64
N PRO A 21 -14.33 1.62 -22.44
CA PRO A 21 -15.71 1.96 -22.05
C PRO A 21 -16.28 1.19 -20.85
N ASP A 22 -15.55 0.23 -20.34
CA ASP A 22 -15.93 -0.57 -19.16
C ASP A 22 -15.68 0.15 -17.83
N ASP A 23 -14.79 1.16 -17.83
CA ASP A 23 -14.47 1.97 -16.65
C ASP A 23 -15.54 3.02 -16.31
N THR A 24 -16.44 3.31 -17.25
CA THR A 24 -17.45 4.36 -17.10
C THR A 24 -18.71 3.88 -16.37
N ARG A 25 -19.02 2.59 -16.40
CA ARG A 25 -20.24 2.03 -15.78
C ARG A 25 -20.12 1.72 -14.29
N ALA A 26 -18.90 1.43 -13.79
CA ALA A 26 -18.65 1.19 -12.37
C ALA A 26 -18.50 2.48 -11.55
N SER A 27 -18.50 3.65 -12.19
CA SER A 27 -17.96 4.90 -11.64
C SER A 27 -18.96 5.88 -11.06
N ILE A 28 -20.23 5.52 -10.89
CA ILE A 28 -21.17 6.42 -10.22
C ILE A 28 -20.90 6.34 -8.70
N GLY A 29 -19.88 7.08 -8.26
CA GLY A 29 -19.59 7.28 -6.83
C GLY A 29 -18.41 6.56 -6.23
N ALA A 30 -17.62 5.81 -7.00
CA ALA A 30 -16.37 5.16 -6.57
C ALA A 30 -15.18 5.63 -7.42
N LEU A 31 -13.94 5.37 -6.94
CA LEU A 31 -12.74 5.59 -7.74
C LEU A 31 -12.67 4.55 -8.88
N PRO A 32 -12.35 4.96 -10.12
CA PRO A 32 -11.99 4.02 -11.18
C PRO A 32 -10.89 3.06 -10.74
N LEU A 33 -10.98 1.78 -11.12
CA LEU A 33 -10.02 0.76 -10.69
C LEU A 33 -8.56 1.12 -11.00
N SER A 34 -8.29 1.72 -12.15
CA SER A 34 -6.96 2.18 -12.53
C SER A 34 -6.40 3.24 -11.56
N ARG A 35 -7.23 4.18 -11.13
CA ARG A 35 -6.85 5.21 -10.14
C ARG A 35 -6.73 4.63 -8.74
N LEU A 36 -7.63 3.74 -8.35
CA LEU A 36 -7.55 3.04 -7.06
C LEU A 36 -6.25 2.25 -6.97
N ARG A 37 -5.92 1.47 -7.98
CA ARG A 37 -4.68 0.71 -8.06
C ARG A 37 -3.46 1.63 -7.97
N ARG A 38 -3.41 2.71 -8.75
CA ARG A 38 -2.31 3.67 -8.73
C ARG A 38 -2.06 4.26 -7.34
N VAL A 39 -3.11 4.69 -6.65
CA VAL A 39 -2.96 5.29 -5.31
C VAL A 39 -2.61 4.25 -4.25
N THR A 40 -3.12 3.02 -4.33
CA THR A 40 -2.75 1.95 -3.40
C THR A 40 -1.30 1.50 -3.60
N GLU A 41 -0.83 1.36 -4.82
CA GLU A 41 0.58 1.10 -5.14
C GLU A 41 1.49 2.23 -4.60
N TYR A 42 1.09 3.49 -4.78
CA TYR A 42 1.82 4.63 -4.24
C TYR A 42 1.89 4.59 -2.70
N ILE A 43 0.78 4.29 -2.02
CA ILE A 43 0.74 4.15 -0.56
C ILE A 43 1.74 3.07 -0.10
N HIS A 44 1.70 1.88 -0.72
CA HIS A 44 2.61 0.79 -0.35
C HIS A 44 4.09 1.09 -0.61
N ALA A 45 4.39 1.88 -1.63
CA ALA A 45 5.76 2.30 -1.94
C ALA A 45 6.32 3.38 -0.99
N HIS A 46 5.44 4.11 -0.26
CA HIS A 46 5.84 5.28 0.54
C HIS A 46 5.34 5.21 1.99
N LEU A 47 5.20 4.01 2.55
CA LEU A 47 4.67 3.81 3.91
C LEU A 47 5.50 4.48 4.99
N ASP A 48 6.81 4.62 4.78
CA ASP A 48 7.76 5.30 5.67
C ASP A 48 7.60 6.82 5.68
N GLY A 49 7.01 7.39 4.63
CA GLY A 49 6.83 8.83 4.44
C GLY A 49 5.58 9.42 5.09
N SER A 50 5.44 10.73 4.99
CA SER A 50 4.24 11.46 5.39
C SER A 50 3.18 11.43 4.29
N LEU A 51 2.37 10.39 4.25
CA LEU A 51 1.27 10.28 3.31
C LEU A 51 0.09 11.15 3.77
N ASN A 52 -0.03 12.34 3.23
CA ASN A 52 -1.14 13.24 3.50
C ASN A 52 -2.22 13.17 2.41
N LEU A 53 -3.42 13.67 2.75
CA LEU A 53 -4.58 13.59 1.86
C LEU A 53 -4.40 14.37 0.54
N ALA A 54 -3.68 15.51 0.59
CA ALA A 54 -3.42 16.32 -0.59
C ALA A 54 -2.48 15.61 -1.56
N GLU A 55 -1.45 14.97 -1.04
CA GLU A 55 -0.51 14.15 -1.80
C GLU A 55 -1.20 12.97 -2.49
N LEU A 56 -2.01 12.21 -1.75
CA LEU A 56 -2.75 11.08 -2.31
C LEU A 56 -3.77 11.51 -3.37
N GLY A 57 -4.44 12.64 -3.18
CA GLY A 57 -5.31 13.24 -4.18
C GLY A 57 -4.55 13.63 -5.45
N ALA A 58 -3.38 14.23 -5.31
CA ALA A 58 -2.54 14.64 -6.43
C ALA A 58 -2.08 13.45 -7.30
N VAL A 59 -1.78 12.29 -6.69
CA VAL A 59 -1.41 11.05 -7.41
C VAL A 59 -2.45 10.64 -8.45
N VAL A 60 -3.71 10.93 -8.19
CA VAL A 60 -4.85 10.59 -9.07
C VAL A 60 -5.52 11.81 -9.70
N PHE A 61 -4.87 12.98 -9.64
CA PHE A 61 -5.36 14.24 -10.21
C PHE A 61 -6.74 14.67 -9.69
N MET A 62 -6.92 14.56 -8.36
CA MET A 62 -8.16 14.94 -7.67
C MET A 62 -7.91 15.90 -6.53
N SER A 63 -8.92 16.73 -6.21
CA SER A 63 -8.89 17.50 -4.96
C SER A 63 -8.93 16.55 -3.75
N PRO A 64 -8.31 16.93 -2.62
CA PRO A 64 -8.23 16.07 -1.42
C PRO A 64 -9.58 15.56 -0.95
N PHE A 65 -10.60 16.43 -0.88
CA PHE A 65 -11.93 16.05 -0.41
C PHE A 65 -12.68 15.13 -1.38
N HIS A 66 -12.57 15.39 -2.67
CA HIS A 66 -13.17 14.52 -3.68
C HIS A 66 -12.54 13.14 -3.66
N PHE A 67 -11.20 13.08 -3.62
CA PHE A 67 -10.46 11.85 -3.47
C PHE A 67 -10.88 11.07 -2.21
N ALA A 68 -10.89 11.70 -1.03
CA ALA A 68 -11.24 11.04 0.22
C ALA A 68 -12.61 10.37 0.17
N ARG A 69 -13.60 11.06 -0.41
CA ARG A 69 -14.96 10.55 -0.54
C ARG A 69 -15.03 9.33 -1.46
N LEU A 70 -14.40 9.41 -2.63
CA LEU A 70 -14.40 8.31 -3.61
C LEU A 70 -13.57 7.12 -3.11
N PHE A 71 -12.42 7.38 -2.49
CA PHE A 71 -11.58 6.35 -1.92
C PHE A 71 -12.28 5.58 -0.80
N HIS A 72 -12.96 6.30 0.10
CA HIS A 72 -13.76 5.66 1.15
C HIS A 72 -14.87 4.77 0.56
N ARG A 73 -15.55 5.22 -0.47
CA ARG A 73 -16.58 4.42 -1.16
C ARG A 73 -16.00 3.18 -1.84
N SER A 74 -14.79 3.27 -2.38
CA SER A 74 -14.12 2.15 -3.07
C SER A 74 -13.54 1.12 -2.11
N THR A 75 -13.00 1.56 -0.96
CA THR A 75 -12.25 0.69 -0.04
C THR A 75 -12.99 0.37 1.27
N GLY A 76 -14.06 1.10 1.56
CA GLY A 76 -14.75 1.04 2.86
C GLY A 76 -14.01 1.75 3.99
N LEU A 77 -12.81 2.30 3.74
CA LEU A 77 -11.96 2.95 4.74
C LEU A 77 -11.58 4.36 4.30
N PRO A 78 -11.59 5.34 5.23
CA PRO A 78 -10.98 6.64 4.97
C PRO A 78 -9.48 6.50 4.64
N PRO A 79 -8.90 7.34 3.76
CA PRO A 79 -7.51 7.20 3.32
C PRO A 79 -6.49 7.06 4.45
N HIS A 80 -6.59 7.89 5.51
CA HIS A 80 -5.65 7.81 6.63
C HIS A 80 -5.73 6.47 7.40
N ARG A 81 -6.93 5.89 7.54
CA ARG A 81 -7.10 4.57 8.17
C ARG A 81 -6.55 3.45 7.30
N PHE A 82 -6.71 3.58 5.99
CA PHE A 82 -6.12 2.66 5.03
C PHE A 82 -4.58 2.68 5.12
N VAL A 83 -3.96 3.87 5.14
CA VAL A 83 -2.51 4.02 5.33
C VAL A 83 -2.04 3.39 6.64
N VAL A 84 -2.73 3.68 7.75
CA VAL A 84 -2.37 3.09 9.06
C VAL A 84 -2.48 1.57 9.02
N ARG A 85 -3.51 1.02 8.39
CA ARG A 85 -3.66 -0.44 8.24
C ARG A 85 -2.54 -1.03 7.40
N ALA A 86 -2.23 -0.43 6.25
CA ALA A 86 -1.13 -0.88 5.38
C ALA A 86 0.23 -0.87 6.11
N ARG A 87 0.48 0.13 6.97
CA ARG A 87 1.67 0.19 7.84
C ARG A 87 1.72 -0.98 8.83
N ILE A 88 0.60 -1.31 9.44
CA ILE A 88 0.53 -2.46 10.37
C ILE A 88 0.70 -3.78 9.63
N ASP A 89 0.09 -3.95 8.46
CA ASP A 89 0.24 -5.14 7.64
C ASP A 89 1.73 -5.35 7.22
N GLN A 90 2.42 -4.28 6.84
CA GLN A 90 3.87 -4.32 6.57
C GLN A 90 4.69 -4.64 7.84
N ALA A 91 4.31 -4.08 8.99
CA ALA A 91 4.98 -4.39 10.26
C ALA A 91 4.84 -5.85 10.65
N ILE A 92 3.68 -6.48 10.41
CA ILE A 92 3.44 -7.91 10.63
C ILE A 92 4.46 -8.76 9.87
N VAL A 93 4.73 -8.44 8.61
CA VAL A 93 5.73 -9.13 7.78
C VAL A 93 7.14 -8.97 8.39
N LEU A 94 7.52 -7.76 8.81
CA LEU A 94 8.83 -7.50 9.39
C LEU A 94 9.01 -8.13 10.78
N LEU A 95 7.93 -8.29 11.54
CA LEU A 95 7.96 -8.91 12.87
C LEU A 95 8.14 -10.43 12.83
N ALA A 96 7.96 -11.07 11.70
CA ALA A 96 8.18 -12.51 11.56
C ALA A 96 9.66 -12.91 11.71
N ALA A 97 10.58 -11.97 11.55
CA ALA A 97 12.01 -12.19 11.75
C ALA A 97 12.49 -11.61 13.11
N PRO A 98 13.59 -12.14 13.70
CA PRO A 98 14.15 -11.61 14.96
C PRO A 98 14.68 -10.18 14.81
N GLU A 99 15.23 -9.85 13.66
CA GLU A 99 15.70 -8.52 13.27
C GLU A 99 14.85 -7.97 12.11
N PRO A 100 14.62 -6.66 12.00
CA PRO A 100 15.09 -5.54 12.83
C PRO A 100 14.33 -5.38 14.18
N SER A 101 14.84 -4.52 15.09
CA SER A 101 14.17 -4.24 16.36
C SER A 101 12.79 -3.60 16.18
N ILE A 102 11.91 -3.68 17.18
CA ILE A 102 10.56 -3.08 17.13
C ILE A 102 10.63 -1.57 16.90
N ALA A 103 11.61 -0.88 17.47
CA ALA A 103 11.82 0.54 17.24
C ALA A 103 12.24 0.85 15.80
N GLN A 104 13.06 0.01 15.19
CA GLN A 104 13.44 0.14 13.78
C GLN A 104 12.26 -0.14 12.86
N ILE A 105 11.47 -1.18 13.12
CA ILE A 105 10.24 -1.48 12.38
C ILE A 105 9.27 -0.30 12.46
N SER A 106 9.04 0.23 13.66
CA SER A 106 8.15 1.39 13.87
C SER A 106 8.51 2.55 12.94
N ARG A 107 9.79 2.87 12.80
CA ARG A 107 10.27 3.94 11.90
C ARG A 107 10.14 3.54 10.44
N ALA A 108 10.53 2.33 10.09
CA ALA A 108 10.49 1.82 8.71
C ALA A 108 9.07 1.80 8.13
N VAL A 109 8.06 1.59 8.97
CA VAL A 109 6.66 1.65 8.54
C VAL A 109 6.00 3.02 8.78
N GLY A 110 6.78 4.07 9.08
CA GLY A 110 6.33 5.46 9.10
C GLY A 110 5.63 5.93 10.39
N PHE A 111 5.85 5.26 11.53
CA PHE A 111 5.41 5.79 12.82
C PHE A 111 6.48 6.67 13.45
N ARG A 112 6.08 7.81 13.99
CA ARG A 112 7.00 8.75 14.62
C ARG A 112 7.60 8.22 15.92
N THR A 113 6.82 7.46 16.69
CA THR A 113 7.27 6.92 17.98
C THR A 113 6.91 5.44 18.11
N PRO A 114 7.79 4.61 18.72
CA PRO A 114 7.50 3.21 19.00
C PRO A 114 6.27 3.00 19.91
N SER A 115 6.03 3.94 20.84
CA SER A 115 4.87 3.88 21.74
C SER A 115 3.54 4.01 20.98
N HIS A 116 3.46 4.98 20.05
CA HIS A 116 2.27 5.13 19.21
C HIS A 116 2.09 3.91 18.30
N PHE A 117 3.16 3.41 17.69
CA PHE A 117 3.15 2.16 16.92
C PHE A 117 2.58 1.00 17.73
N SER A 118 3.11 0.74 18.93
CA SER A 118 2.69 -0.37 19.79
C SER A 118 1.21 -0.26 20.19
N THR A 119 0.74 0.94 20.49
CA THR A 119 -0.68 1.19 20.81
C THR A 119 -1.59 0.90 19.62
N VAL A 120 -1.24 1.38 18.43
CA VAL A 120 -2.02 1.15 17.21
C VAL A 120 -1.98 -0.32 16.80
N PHE A 121 -0.81 -0.93 16.85
CA PHE A 121 -0.62 -2.35 16.54
C PHE A 121 -1.49 -3.22 17.44
N ARG A 122 -1.42 -3.03 18.77
CA ARG A 122 -2.24 -3.79 19.72
C ARG A 122 -3.75 -3.60 19.46
N ARG A 123 -4.16 -2.38 19.13
CA ARG A 123 -5.57 -2.09 18.81
C ARG A 123 -6.07 -2.84 17.57
N LEU A 124 -5.23 -2.99 16.53
CA LEU A 124 -5.62 -3.61 15.26
C LEU A 124 -5.39 -5.13 15.23
N VAL A 125 -4.35 -5.61 15.91
CA VAL A 125 -3.92 -7.01 15.89
C VAL A 125 -4.36 -7.78 17.16
N GLY A 126 -4.64 -7.05 18.24
CA GLY A 126 -5.07 -7.64 19.52
C GLY A 126 -3.95 -7.98 20.49
N VAL A 127 -2.70 -7.99 20.04
CA VAL A 127 -1.49 -8.25 20.84
C VAL A 127 -0.43 -7.20 20.58
N THR A 128 0.56 -7.06 21.48
CA THR A 128 1.67 -6.14 21.27
C THR A 128 2.62 -6.64 20.16
N PRO A 129 3.39 -5.75 19.53
CA PRO A 129 4.42 -6.16 18.56
C PRO A 129 5.41 -7.16 19.13
N HIS A 130 5.78 -7.01 20.40
CA HIS A 130 6.70 -7.92 21.07
C HIS A 130 6.10 -9.32 21.25
N GLU A 131 4.87 -9.41 21.73
CA GLU A 131 4.15 -10.68 21.87
C GLU A 131 3.93 -11.35 20.50
N TYR A 132 3.61 -10.56 19.48
CA TYR A 132 3.44 -11.06 18.12
C TYR A 132 4.73 -11.71 17.60
N ARG A 133 5.85 -11.00 17.72
CA ARG A 133 7.18 -11.53 17.34
C ARG A 133 7.51 -12.81 18.09
N ALA A 134 7.33 -12.83 19.41
CA ALA A 134 7.61 -14.01 20.22
C ALA A 134 6.83 -15.25 19.73
N ARG A 135 5.56 -15.06 19.39
CA ARG A 135 4.72 -16.15 18.83
C ARG A 135 5.22 -16.62 17.45
N CYS A 136 5.60 -15.70 16.57
CA CYS A 136 6.14 -16.05 15.25
C CYS A 136 7.45 -16.87 15.37
N LEU A 137 8.35 -16.45 16.24
CA LEU A 137 9.63 -17.14 16.45
C LEU A 137 9.45 -18.52 17.10
N GLN A 138 8.50 -18.66 18.03
CA GLN A 138 8.17 -19.95 18.63
C GLN A 138 7.51 -20.90 17.61
N ALA A 139 6.64 -20.39 16.74
CA ALA A 139 5.99 -21.20 15.70
C ALA A 139 6.99 -21.66 14.62
N GLY A 140 8.03 -20.83 14.33
CA GLY A 140 9.11 -21.20 13.40
C GLY A 140 10.14 -22.15 14.01
N ALA A 141 10.17 -22.26 15.35
CA ALA A 141 11.00 -23.18 16.09
C ALA A 141 10.29 -24.50 16.44
N ALA A 142 9.38 -24.95 15.59
CA ALA A 142 8.77 -26.27 15.78
C ALA A 142 9.87 -27.33 15.90
N PRO A 143 9.90 -28.17 16.98
CA PRO A 143 10.93 -29.17 17.13
C PRO A 143 10.88 -30.10 15.93
N ALA A 144 12.03 -30.37 15.34
CA ALA A 144 12.19 -31.42 14.37
C ALA A 144 11.57 -32.69 14.96
N PRO A 145 10.81 -33.47 14.18
CA PRO A 145 10.23 -34.71 14.69
C PRO A 145 11.39 -35.58 15.19
N GLY A 146 11.39 -35.78 16.51
CA GLY A 146 12.38 -36.60 17.19
C GLY A 146 12.46 -37.94 16.50
N GLY A 147 13.64 -38.23 15.96
CA GLY A 147 13.94 -39.57 15.50
C GLY A 147 13.64 -40.57 16.60
N SER A 148 12.69 -41.44 16.35
CA SER A 148 12.49 -42.65 17.14
C SER A 148 13.74 -43.48 16.97
N ASP A 149 14.61 -43.41 17.97
CA ASP A 149 15.63 -44.44 18.15
C ASP A 149 14.95 -45.63 18.78
N ALA A 150 14.56 -46.54 17.93
CA ALA A 150 14.17 -47.88 18.34
C ALA A 150 15.46 -48.67 18.57
N GLY A 151 16.01 -48.53 19.75
CA GLY A 151 17.04 -49.43 20.25
C GLY A 151 16.37 -50.73 20.67
N ALA A 152 16.71 -51.76 19.95
CA ALA A 152 16.43 -53.15 20.35
C ALA A 152 17.21 -53.56 21.60
#